data_a9c5317fb7d312148a5d41228d55aabb
#
_entry.id   a9c5317fb7d312148a5d41228d55aabb
#
_cell.length_a   1.000
_cell.length_b   1.000
_cell.length_c   1.000
_cell.angle_alpha   90.00
_cell.angle_beta   90.00
_cell.angle_gamma   90.00
#
_symmetry.space_group_name_H-M   'P 1'
#
loop_
_entity.id
_entity.type
_entity.pdbx_description
1 polymer ?
#
loop_
_entity_poly.entity_id
_entity_poly.type
_entity_poly.pdbx_seq_one_letter_code
_entity_poly.pdbx_strand_id
1 'polypeptide(L)'
;MRRAVTILALVAAAARPAFADDPLARARSLYNQKQFEAAVTAAEQARATPSRADAADLVAARAYLERYRASQTSDDLTNARDRLRRIDPQRFQPRERMEYVVGLGEALYFDEAYGAAATVFDSVLQSHDQTSADARERVLDWWASALDREAKPRPDMDRQSVYVRIRSRMEEELALRPVSGTAAYWLAAAARAQGDHQSAWDSAQAGWVRSALAGGDRGAALRADLDRLVVRGIVPDRARATAQSPELLRAQWEQFKERWRPDAAMKN
;
A
#
# COMPACT_ATOMS: atom_id res chain seq x y z
N MET A 1 -42.33 -31.20 59.52
CA MET A 1 -42.61 -30.80 58.13
C MET A 1 -41.34 -30.19 57.55
N ARG A 2 -40.58 -30.98 56.74
CA ARG A 2 -39.35 -30.56 56.08
C ARG A 2 -39.69 -30.23 54.62
N ARG A 3 -39.52 -28.98 54.19
CA ARG A 3 -39.68 -28.54 52.81
C ARG A 3 -38.35 -28.75 52.06
N ALA A 4 -38.35 -29.62 51.09
CA ALA A 4 -37.26 -29.80 50.11
C ALA A 4 -37.33 -28.67 49.09
N VAL A 5 -36.23 -27.93 48.94
CA VAL A 5 -36.03 -26.93 47.90
C VAL A 5 -35.21 -27.60 46.78
N THR A 6 -35.87 -27.82 45.65
CA THR A 6 -35.23 -28.35 44.44
C THR A 6 -34.63 -27.18 43.67
N ILE A 7 -33.27 -27.14 43.61
CA ILE A 7 -32.52 -26.15 42.81
C ILE A 7 -32.42 -26.69 41.37
N LEU A 8 -33.12 -26.05 40.44
CA LEU A 8 -33.06 -26.32 39.01
C LEU A 8 -31.83 -25.60 38.45
N ALA A 9 -30.74 -26.30 38.16
CA ALA A 9 -29.56 -25.75 37.51
C ALA A 9 -29.86 -25.56 36.00
N LEU A 10 -30.00 -24.31 35.57
CA LEU A 10 -30.14 -23.92 34.17
C LEU A 10 -28.75 -23.95 33.53
N VAL A 11 -28.46 -25.00 32.74
CA VAL A 11 -27.26 -25.05 31.88
C VAL A 11 -27.49 -24.15 30.68
N ALA A 12 -26.96 -22.93 30.73
CA ALA A 12 -26.90 -22.04 29.58
C ALA A 12 -25.86 -22.61 28.56
N ALA A 13 -26.35 -23.32 27.57
CA ALA A 13 -25.55 -23.66 26.39
C ALA A 13 -25.19 -22.36 25.65
N ALA A 14 -23.97 -21.88 25.82
CA ALA A 14 -23.43 -20.78 25.04
C ALA A 14 -23.38 -21.22 23.57
N ALA A 15 -24.35 -20.77 22.76
CA ALA A 15 -24.32 -20.91 21.32
C ALA A 15 -23.06 -20.14 20.81
N ARG A 16 -22.00 -20.87 20.48
CA ARG A 16 -20.86 -20.32 19.74
C ARG A 16 -21.38 -19.83 18.39
N PRO A 17 -21.10 -18.58 17.98
CA PRO A 17 -21.52 -18.11 16.67
C PRO A 17 -20.90 -19.02 15.60
N ALA A 18 -21.74 -19.55 14.72
CA ALA A 18 -21.35 -20.47 13.62
C ALA A 18 -20.29 -19.91 12.66
N PHE A 19 -19.97 -18.63 12.76
CA PHE A 19 -18.88 -17.97 12.00
C PHE A 19 -17.47 -18.26 12.55
N ALA A 20 -17.33 -18.83 13.76
CA ALA A 20 -16.03 -19.14 14.33
C ALA A 20 -15.36 -20.39 13.68
N ASP A 21 -16.14 -21.20 12.96
CA ASP A 21 -15.66 -22.46 12.37
C ASP A 21 -15.42 -22.43 10.86
N ASP A 22 -15.65 -21.29 10.17
CA ASP A 22 -15.33 -21.17 8.74
C ASP A 22 -13.84 -20.88 8.51
N PRO A 23 -13.03 -21.86 8.02
CA PRO A 23 -11.60 -21.68 7.84
C PRO A 23 -11.23 -20.55 6.87
N LEU A 24 -12.07 -20.28 5.83
CA LEU A 24 -11.83 -19.18 4.89
C LEU A 24 -12.06 -17.81 5.54
N ALA A 25 -13.14 -17.66 6.30
CA ALA A 25 -13.38 -16.43 7.05
C ALA A 25 -12.29 -16.18 8.09
N ARG A 26 -11.84 -17.25 8.77
CA ARG A 26 -10.70 -17.19 9.70
C ARG A 26 -9.41 -16.77 8.99
N ALA A 27 -9.08 -17.35 7.83
CA ALA A 27 -7.90 -17.00 7.06
C ALA A 27 -7.90 -15.51 6.67
N ARG A 28 -9.03 -14.98 6.19
CA ARG A 28 -9.19 -13.56 5.86
C ARG A 28 -9.03 -12.66 7.09
N SER A 29 -9.58 -13.06 8.23
CA SER A 29 -9.45 -12.32 9.50
C SER A 29 -8.01 -12.25 9.96
N LEU A 30 -7.28 -13.37 9.94
CA LEU A 30 -5.87 -13.46 10.31
C LEU A 30 -4.98 -12.63 9.36
N TYR A 31 -5.25 -12.67 8.06
CA TYR A 31 -4.57 -11.82 7.08
C TYR A 31 -4.74 -10.32 7.40
N ASN A 32 -5.97 -9.89 7.70
CA ASN A 32 -6.25 -8.49 8.06
C ASN A 32 -5.59 -8.07 9.38
N GLN A 33 -5.35 -9.03 10.29
CA GLN A 33 -4.59 -8.83 11.53
C GLN A 33 -3.06 -8.92 11.33
N LYS A 34 -2.60 -9.07 10.08
CA LYS A 34 -1.18 -9.25 9.72
C LYS A 34 -0.54 -10.52 10.32
N GLN A 35 -1.34 -11.50 10.69
CA GLN A 35 -0.90 -12.81 11.17
C GLN A 35 -0.76 -13.76 9.98
N PHE A 36 0.22 -13.48 9.11
CA PHE A 36 0.29 -14.09 7.78
C PHE A 36 0.55 -15.60 7.82
N GLU A 37 1.37 -16.10 8.73
CA GLU A 37 1.61 -17.54 8.88
C GLU A 37 0.35 -18.29 9.30
N ALA A 38 -0.36 -17.78 10.30
CA ALA A 38 -1.63 -18.34 10.72
C ALA A 38 -2.71 -18.24 9.63
N ALA A 39 -2.68 -17.15 8.83
CA ALA A 39 -3.57 -16.98 7.69
C ALA A 39 -3.34 -18.06 6.61
N VAL A 40 -2.07 -18.38 6.30
CA VAL A 40 -1.71 -19.48 5.38
C VAL A 40 -2.24 -20.80 5.91
N THR A 41 -2.01 -21.12 7.19
CA THR A 41 -2.49 -22.38 7.80
C THR A 41 -4.01 -22.52 7.72
N ALA A 42 -4.75 -21.45 8.02
CA ALA A 42 -6.21 -21.45 7.92
C ALA A 42 -6.70 -21.54 6.47
N ALA A 43 -5.99 -20.92 5.52
CA ALA A 43 -6.29 -21.03 4.09
C ALA A 43 -6.09 -22.47 3.57
N GLU A 44 -5.05 -23.18 4.02
CA GLU A 44 -4.87 -24.60 3.67
C GLU A 44 -6.04 -25.46 4.15
N GLN A 45 -6.54 -25.21 5.35
CA GLN A 45 -7.73 -25.89 5.85
C GLN A 45 -8.98 -25.59 5.00
N ALA A 46 -9.15 -24.31 4.61
CA ALA A 46 -10.28 -23.89 3.76
C ALA A 46 -10.23 -24.52 2.36
N ARG A 47 -9.02 -24.72 1.82
CA ARG A 47 -8.78 -25.29 0.50
C ARG A 47 -9.25 -26.74 0.35
N ALA A 48 -9.38 -27.48 1.45
CA ALA A 48 -9.95 -28.83 1.43
C ALA A 48 -11.39 -28.88 0.88
N THR A 49 -12.11 -27.74 0.87
CA THR A 49 -13.44 -27.59 0.28
C THR A 49 -13.30 -27.07 -1.16
N PRO A 50 -13.63 -27.86 -2.21
CA PRO A 50 -13.41 -27.48 -3.60
C PRO A 50 -13.99 -26.13 -4.03
N SER A 51 -15.20 -25.79 -3.53
CA SER A 51 -15.85 -24.51 -3.84
C SER A 51 -15.17 -23.30 -3.20
N ARG A 52 -14.23 -23.49 -2.29
CA ARG A 52 -13.48 -22.46 -1.58
C ARG A 52 -12.00 -22.41 -1.98
N ALA A 53 -11.54 -23.37 -2.79
CA ALA A 53 -10.14 -23.58 -3.08
C ALA A 53 -9.49 -22.33 -3.70
N ASP A 54 -10.12 -21.71 -4.70
CA ASP A 54 -9.59 -20.50 -5.35
C ASP A 54 -9.48 -19.32 -4.38
N ALA A 55 -10.51 -19.10 -3.56
CA ALA A 55 -10.49 -18.03 -2.56
C ALA A 55 -9.47 -18.27 -1.44
N ALA A 56 -9.27 -19.53 -1.05
CA ALA A 56 -8.25 -19.91 -0.08
C ALA A 56 -6.84 -19.73 -0.66
N ASP A 57 -6.61 -20.17 -1.90
CA ASP A 57 -5.33 -19.95 -2.61
C ASP A 57 -5.03 -18.45 -2.77
N LEU A 58 -6.03 -17.60 -2.99
CA LEU A 58 -5.84 -16.14 -3.04
C LEU A 58 -5.39 -15.57 -1.69
N VAL A 59 -6.02 -15.96 -0.58
CA VAL A 59 -5.61 -15.50 0.76
C VAL A 59 -4.18 -15.98 1.07
N ALA A 60 -3.86 -17.24 0.79
CA ALA A 60 -2.53 -17.80 1.01
C ALA A 60 -1.47 -17.07 0.15
N ALA A 61 -1.74 -16.84 -1.14
CA ALA A 61 -0.83 -16.12 -2.03
C ALA A 61 -0.50 -14.73 -1.50
N ARG A 62 -1.52 -13.96 -1.10
CA ARG A 62 -1.33 -12.62 -0.55
C ARG A 62 -0.55 -12.64 0.78
N ALA A 63 -0.81 -13.63 1.63
CA ALA A 63 -0.07 -13.78 2.89
C ALA A 63 1.41 -14.11 2.64
N TYR A 64 1.73 -14.97 1.65
CA TYR A 64 3.09 -15.24 1.23
C TYR A 64 3.79 -14.00 0.65
N LEU A 65 3.11 -13.19 -0.17
CA LEU A 65 3.67 -11.94 -0.70
C LEU A 65 4.02 -10.94 0.42
N GLU A 66 3.16 -10.81 1.43
CA GLU A 66 3.45 -9.97 2.60
C GLU A 66 4.63 -10.50 3.44
N ARG A 67 4.75 -11.83 3.58
CA ARG A 67 5.90 -12.44 4.25
C ARG A 67 7.18 -12.21 3.45
N TYR A 68 7.14 -12.42 2.14
CA TYR A 68 8.28 -12.14 1.26
C TYR A 68 8.72 -10.68 1.35
N ARG A 69 7.78 -9.75 1.36
CA ARG A 69 8.08 -8.31 1.52
C ARG A 69 8.84 -8.01 2.81
N ALA A 70 8.54 -8.72 3.89
CA ALA A 70 9.16 -8.52 5.19
C ALA A 70 10.52 -9.22 5.32
N SER A 71 10.66 -10.45 4.80
CA SER A 71 11.80 -11.34 5.05
C SER A 71 12.70 -11.59 3.84
N GLN A 72 12.21 -11.34 2.63
CA GLN A 72 12.87 -11.67 1.34
C GLN A 72 13.18 -13.17 1.19
N THR A 73 12.40 -14.04 1.84
CA THR A 73 12.56 -15.48 1.78
C THR A 73 12.04 -16.02 0.44
N SER A 74 12.91 -16.58 -0.40
CA SER A 74 12.60 -17.05 -1.77
C SER A 74 11.42 -18.02 -1.85
N ASP A 75 11.28 -18.91 -0.85
CA ASP A 75 10.19 -19.87 -0.79
C ASP A 75 8.82 -19.21 -0.71
N ASP A 76 8.72 -18.07 -0.01
CA ASP A 76 7.47 -17.34 0.11
C ASP A 76 7.01 -16.80 -1.26
N LEU A 77 7.92 -16.25 -2.06
CA LEU A 77 7.60 -15.78 -3.41
C LEU A 77 7.23 -16.95 -4.34
N THR A 78 7.94 -18.06 -4.25
CA THR A 78 7.64 -19.27 -5.00
C THR A 78 6.25 -19.81 -4.64
N ASN A 79 5.96 -19.92 -3.35
CA ASN A 79 4.64 -20.35 -2.87
C ASN A 79 3.53 -19.41 -3.32
N ALA A 80 3.74 -18.09 -3.25
CA ALA A 80 2.76 -17.11 -3.73
C ALA A 80 2.41 -17.32 -5.21
N ARG A 81 3.44 -17.44 -6.07
CA ARG A 81 3.26 -17.70 -7.51
C ARG A 81 2.53 -19.00 -7.78
N ASP A 82 2.88 -20.07 -7.06
CA ASP A 82 2.24 -21.36 -7.23
C ASP A 82 0.75 -21.32 -6.85
N ARG A 83 0.38 -20.53 -5.84
CA ARG A 83 -1.02 -20.31 -5.49
C ARG A 83 -1.75 -19.51 -6.56
N LEU A 84 -1.19 -18.38 -7.00
CA LEU A 84 -1.81 -17.52 -8.02
C LEU A 84 -2.04 -18.27 -9.33
N ARG A 85 -1.13 -19.16 -9.76
CA ARG A 85 -1.29 -19.95 -10.98
C ARG A 85 -2.42 -20.97 -10.95
N ARG A 86 -2.84 -21.43 -9.78
CA ARG A 86 -3.91 -22.45 -9.61
C ARG A 86 -5.30 -21.87 -9.67
N ILE A 87 -5.43 -20.56 -9.47
CA ILE A 87 -6.69 -19.86 -9.35
C ILE A 87 -7.38 -19.75 -10.71
N ASP A 88 -8.68 -20.08 -10.76
CA ASP A 88 -9.57 -19.72 -11.86
C ASP A 88 -10.26 -18.37 -11.56
N PRO A 89 -9.77 -17.24 -12.14
CA PRO A 89 -10.31 -15.92 -11.81
C PRO A 89 -11.75 -15.71 -12.30
N GLN A 90 -12.27 -16.58 -13.16
CA GLN A 90 -13.66 -16.50 -13.65
C GLN A 90 -14.66 -16.85 -12.55
N ARG A 91 -14.23 -17.58 -11.51
CA ARG A 91 -15.05 -17.94 -10.36
C ARG A 91 -15.17 -16.82 -9.31
N PHE A 92 -14.37 -15.79 -9.45
CA PHE A 92 -14.31 -14.71 -8.47
C PHE A 92 -15.40 -13.65 -8.68
N GLN A 93 -15.90 -13.14 -7.57
CA GLN A 93 -16.65 -11.89 -7.55
C GLN A 93 -15.70 -10.72 -7.93
N PRO A 94 -16.23 -9.58 -8.40
CA PRO A 94 -15.41 -8.46 -8.87
C PRO A 94 -14.32 -8.03 -7.88
N ARG A 95 -14.64 -7.99 -6.58
CA ARG A 95 -13.68 -7.62 -5.53
C ARG A 95 -12.52 -8.64 -5.42
N GLU A 96 -12.82 -9.93 -5.39
CA GLU A 96 -11.79 -10.98 -5.29
C GLU A 96 -10.93 -11.02 -6.56
N ARG A 97 -11.55 -10.79 -7.72
CA ARG A 97 -10.83 -10.66 -8.99
C ARG A 97 -9.85 -9.51 -8.95
N MET A 98 -10.25 -8.36 -8.39
CA MET A 98 -9.36 -7.22 -8.19
C MET A 98 -8.19 -7.56 -7.25
N GLU A 99 -8.47 -8.22 -6.13
CA GLU A 99 -7.44 -8.68 -5.18
C GLU A 99 -6.46 -9.66 -5.83
N TYR A 100 -6.95 -10.52 -6.73
CA TYR A 100 -6.12 -11.44 -7.51
C TYR A 100 -5.21 -10.68 -8.49
N VAL A 101 -5.75 -9.71 -9.24
CA VAL A 101 -4.95 -8.87 -10.16
C VAL A 101 -3.86 -8.09 -9.41
N VAL A 102 -4.18 -7.55 -8.22
CA VAL A 102 -3.17 -6.90 -7.36
C VAL A 102 -2.08 -7.89 -6.97
N GLY A 103 -2.44 -9.10 -6.54
CA GLY A 103 -1.47 -10.15 -6.20
C GLY A 103 -0.56 -10.55 -7.36
N LEU A 104 -1.09 -10.61 -8.59
CA LEU A 104 -0.28 -10.83 -9.79
C LEU A 104 0.72 -9.68 -10.02
N GLY A 105 0.28 -8.43 -9.86
CA GLY A 105 1.15 -7.25 -9.98
C GLY A 105 2.28 -7.26 -8.95
N GLU A 106 1.97 -7.59 -7.68
CA GLU A 106 2.97 -7.72 -6.61
C GLU A 106 3.98 -8.85 -6.89
N ALA A 107 3.50 -10.01 -7.38
CA ALA A 107 4.38 -11.12 -7.75
C ALA A 107 5.33 -10.73 -8.90
N LEU A 108 4.81 -10.06 -9.94
CA LEU A 108 5.64 -9.53 -11.03
C LEU A 108 6.66 -8.48 -10.55
N TYR A 109 6.27 -7.63 -9.62
CA TYR A 109 7.18 -6.64 -9.03
C TYR A 109 8.34 -7.31 -8.28
N PHE A 110 8.05 -8.33 -7.49
CA PHE A 110 9.07 -9.08 -6.77
C PHE A 110 9.94 -9.97 -7.69
N ASP A 111 9.44 -10.34 -8.87
CA ASP A 111 10.21 -10.98 -9.94
C ASP A 111 11.03 -9.97 -10.77
N GLU A 112 11.07 -8.70 -10.36
CA GLU A 112 11.74 -7.60 -11.06
C GLU A 112 11.20 -7.33 -12.48
N ALA A 113 10.05 -7.90 -12.83
CA ALA A 113 9.33 -7.62 -14.08
C ALA A 113 8.53 -6.30 -13.96
N TYR A 114 9.23 -5.22 -13.66
CA TYR A 114 8.62 -3.95 -13.23
C TYR A 114 7.68 -3.34 -14.26
N GLY A 115 8.02 -3.37 -15.54
CA GLY A 115 7.16 -2.86 -16.62
C GLY A 115 5.83 -3.63 -16.71
N ALA A 116 5.88 -4.97 -16.58
CA ALA A 116 4.69 -5.80 -16.56
C ALA A 116 3.85 -5.54 -15.28
N ALA A 117 4.51 -5.43 -14.12
CA ALA A 117 3.84 -5.07 -12.87
C ALA A 117 3.10 -3.74 -12.97
N ALA A 118 3.76 -2.69 -13.51
CA ALA A 118 3.14 -1.39 -13.72
C ALA A 118 1.92 -1.47 -14.64
N THR A 119 1.97 -2.28 -15.71
CA THR A 119 0.84 -2.48 -16.63
C THR A 119 -0.35 -3.14 -15.90
N VAL A 120 -0.08 -4.14 -15.05
CA VAL A 120 -1.12 -4.81 -14.26
C VAL A 120 -1.74 -3.84 -13.24
N PHE A 121 -0.94 -3.08 -12.51
CA PHE A 121 -1.45 -2.09 -11.56
C PHE A 121 -2.24 -0.96 -12.25
N ASP A 122 -1.84 -0.55 -13.44
CA ASP A 122 -2.56 0.49 -14.21
C ASP A 122 -4.00 0.06 -14.52
N SER A 123 -4.22 -1.22 -14.86
CA SER A 123 -5.56 -1.77 -15.09
C SER A 123 -6.46 -1.68 -13.84
N VAL A 124 -5.87 -1.89 -12.65
CA VAL A 124 -6.58 -1.73 -11.36
C VAL A 124 -6.92 -0.27 -11.11
N LEU A 125 -5.99 0.65 -11.37
CA LEU A 125 -6.18 2.09 -11.15
C LEU A 125 -7.22 2.72 -12.09
N GLN A 126 -7.47 2.12 -13.25
CA GLN A 126 -8.53 2.54 -14.17
C GLN A 126 -9.94 2.19 -13.66
N SER A 127 -10.06 1.19 -12.78
CA SER A 127 -11.34 0.76 -12.20
C SER A 127 -11.68 1.59 -10.97
N HIS A 128 -12.28 2.78 -11.16
CA HIS A 128 -12.48 3.78 -10.11
C HIS A 128 -13.37 3.33 -8.95
N ASP A 129 -14.37 2.47 -9.19
CA ASP A 129 -15.45 2.20 -8.23
C ASP A 129 -15.27 0.90 -7.43
N GLN A 130 -14.24 0.11 -7.71
CA GLN A 130 -14.10 -1.24 -7.13
C GLN A 130 -13.04 -1.34 -6.02
N THR A 131 -12.29 -0.27 -5.76
CA THR A 131 -11.22 -0.27 -4.76
C THR A 131 -11.53 0.68 -3.61
N SER A 132 -11.30 0.24 -2.36
CA SER A 132 -11.31 1.16 -1.22
C SER A 132 -10.19 2.20 -1.37
N ALA A 133 -10.36 3.36 -0.74
CA ALA A 133 -9.35 4.42 -0.77
C ALA A 133 -7.96 3.91 -0.36
N ASP A 134 -7.88 3.08 0.70
CA ASP A 134 -6.62 2.51 1.18
C ASP A 134 -6.00 1.50 0.21
N ALA A 135 -6.82 0.68 -0.44
CA ALA A 135 -6.33 -0.24 -1.46
C ALA A 135 -5.80 0.53 -2.67
N ARG A 136 -6.49 1.59 -3.08
CA ARG A 136 -6.06 2.46 -4.17
C ARG A 136 -4.72 3.15 -3.87
N GLU A 137 -4.54 3.72 -2.67
CA GLU A 137 -3.26 4.31 -2.25
C GLU A 137 -2.11 3.30 -2.38
N ARG A 138 -2.30 2.07 -1.92
CA ARG A 138 -1.27 1.02 -2.05
C ARG A 138 -0.98 0.65 -3.50
N VAL A 139 -2.02 0.48 -4.34
CA VAL A 139 -1.81 0.15 -5.76
C VAL A 139 -1.15 1.30 -6.51
N LEU A 140 -1.48 2.55 -6.17
CA LEU A 140 -0.84 3.73 -6.74
C LEU A 140 0.67 3.78 -6.38
N ASP A 141 1.01 3.44 -5.13
CA ASP A 141 2.41 3.34 -4.69
C ASP A 141 3.16 2.22 -5.41
N TRP A 142 2.57 1.04 -5.52
CA TRP A 142 3.14 -0.08 -6.28
C TRP A 142 3.35 0.27 -7.76
N TRP A 143 2.37 0.93 -8.38
CA TRP A 143 2.45 1.37 -9.77
C TRP A 143 3.59 2.35 -9.99
N ALA A 144 3.69 3.39 -9.18
CA ALA A 144 4.74 4.39 -9.29
C ALA A 144 6.12 3.82 -8.95
N SER A 145 6.21 2.96 -7.91
CA SER A 145 7.45 2.25 -7.57
C SER A 145 7.92 1.33 -8.69
N ALA A 146 7.01 0.61 -9.36
CA ALA A 146 7.34 -0.25 -10.48
C ALA A 146 7.89 0.56 -11.66
N LEU A 147 7.24 1.68 -12.01
CA LEU A 147 7.73 2.59 -13.04
C LEU A 147 9.08 3.22 -12.69
N ASP A 148 9.30 3.62 -11.45
CA ASP A 148 10.61 4.16 -10.99
C ASP A 148 11.72 3.11 -11.09
N ARG A 149 11.45 1.86 -10.71
CA ARG A 149 12.40 0.75 -10.86
C ARG A 149 12.70 0.46 -12.33
N GLU A 150 11.69 0.43 -13.17
CA GLU A 150 11.81 0.23 -14.62
C GLU A 150 12.59 1.36 -15.31
N ALA A 151 12.43 2.61 -14.83
CA ALA A 151 13.09 3.77 -15.41
C ALA A 151 14.59 3.85 -15.07
N LYS A 152 14.99 3.44 -13.87
CA LYS A 152 16.37 3.64 -13.36
C LYS A 152 17.49 3.17 -14.28
N PRO A 153 17.44 1.97 -14.90
CA PRO A 153 18.48 1.49 -15.80
C PRO A 153 18.41 2.11 -17.21
N ARG A 154 17.37 2.88 -17.55
CA ARG A 154 17.14 3.40 -18.91
C ARG A 154 18.01 4.65 -19.17
N PRO A 155 18.31 4.94 -20.46
CA PRO A 155 18.90 6.21 -20.87
C PRO A 155 18.04 7.41 -20.44
N ASP A 156 18.66 8.58 -20.29
CA ASP A 156 18.01 9.78 -19.72
C ASP A 156 16.71 10.17 -20.44
N MET A 157 16.68 10.15 -21.78
CA MET A 157 15.48 10.53 -22.54
C MET A 157 14.30 9.59 -22.26
N ASP A 158 14.55 8.28 -22.24
CA ASP A 158 13.51 7.28 -21.96
C ASP A 158 13.03 7.37 -20.51
N ARG A 159 13.97 7.62 -19.59
CA ARG A 159 13.69 7.82 -18.18
C ARG A 159 12.79 9.02 -17.93
N GLN A 160 13.05 10.14 -18.63
CA GLN A 160 12.23 11.35 -18.53
C GLN A 160 10.76 11.08 -18.89
N SER A 161 10.50 10.33 -19.95
CA SER A 161 9.12 10.00 -20.37
C SER A 161 8.34 9.23 -19.30
N VAL A 162 9.01 8.34 -18.57
CA VAL A 162 8.40 7.58 -17.47
C VAL A 162 8.02 8.51 -16.31
N TYR A 163 8.89 9.44 -15.94
CA TYR A 163 8.58 10.37 -14.85
C TYR A 163 7.52 11.41 -15.23
N VAL A 164 7.44 11.81 -16.51
CA VAL A 164 6.28 12.59 -17.01
C VAL A 164 4.98 11.83 -16.76
N ARG A 165 4.93 10.54 -17.11
CA ARG A 165 3.75 9.69 -16.88
C ARG A 165 3.38 9.59 -15.41
N ILE A 166 4.37 9.42 -14.52
CA ILE A 166 4.14 9.40 -13.06
C ILE A 166 3.54 10.74 -12.60
N ARG A 167 4.14 11.87 -12.99
CA ARG A 167 3.67 13.21 -12.61
C ARG A 167 2.22 13.45 -13.04
N SER A 168 1.92 13.23 -14.32
CA SER A 168 0.55 13.43 -14.85
C SER A 168 -0.48 12.62 -14.07
N ARG A 169 -0.18 11.35 -13.79
CA ARG A 169 -1.09 10.51 -12.99
C ARG A 169 -1.26 11.02 -11.56
N MET A 170 -0.19 11.51 -10.91
CA MET A 170 -0.27 12.04 -9.56
C MET A 170 -1.04 13.37 -9.50
N GLU A 171 -0.91 14.21 -10.51
CA GLU A 171 -1.69 15.44 -10.65
C GLU A 171 -3.19 15.14 -10.82
N GLU A 172 -3.55 14.19 -11.69
CA GLU A 172 -4.92 13.70 -11.85
C GLU A 172 -5.49 13.13 -10.53
N GLU A 173 -4.69 12.31 -9.83
CA GLU A 173 -5.11 11.72 -8.56
C GLU A 173 -5.34 12.79 -7.49
N LEU A 174 -4.45 13.78 -7.38
CA LEU A 174 -4.61 14.89 -6.42
C LEU A 174 -5.79 15.81 -6.76
N ALA A 175 -6.13 15.96 -8.04
CA ALA A 175 -7.33 16.72 -8.45
C ALA A 175 -8.63 16.01 -8.01
N LEU A 176 -8.66 14.67 -8.10
CA LEU A 176 -9.82 13.87 -7.71
C LEU A 176 -9.85 13.57 -6.21
N ARG A 177 -8.69 13.38 -5.59
CA ARG A 177 -8.50 12.97 -4.19
C ARG A 177 -7.41 13.81 -3.51
N PRO A 178 -7.70 15.03 -3.09
CA PRO A 178 -6.72 15.96 -2.50
C PRO A 178 -6.03 15.41 -1.23
N VAL A 179 -6.60 14.36 -0.62
CA VAL A 179 -6.08 13.69 0.59
C VAL A 179 -5.05 12.60 0.28
N SER A 180 -4.80 12.27 -1.01
CA SER A 180 -3.87 11.21 -1.39
C SER A 180 -2.44 11.54 -0.96
N GLY A 181 -1.95 10.81 0.03
CA GLY A 181 -0.57 10.93 0.51
C GLY A 181 0.42 10.37 -0.49
N THR A 182 0.10 9.26 -1.11
CA THR A 182 0.91 8.59 -2.14
C THR A 182 1.12 9.52 -3.34
N ALA A 183 0.05 10.14 -3.84
CA ALA A 183 0.16 11.05 -4.97
C ALA A 183 1.00 12.29 -4.63
N ALA A 184 0.84 12.85 -3.44
CA ALA A 184 1.64 14.00 -2.99
C ALA A 184 3.14 13.66 -2.89
N TYR A 185 3.48 12.48 -2.38
CA TYR A 185 4.86 12.00 -2.31
C TYR A 185 5.48 11.79 -3.69
N TRP A 186 4.78 11.03 -4.56
CA TRP A 186 5.31 10.67 -5.87
C TRP A 186 5.38 11.85 -6.84
N LEU A 187 4.52 12.86 -6.67
CA LEU A 187 4.66 14.11 -7.43
C LEU A 187 6.01 14.80 -7.17
N ALA A 188 6.40 14.92 -5.90
CA ALA A 188 7.70 15.49 -5.53
C ALA A 188 8.87 14.59 -5.96
N ALA A 189 8.75 13.27 -5.78
CA ALA A 189 9.79 12.31 -6.13
C ALA A 189 10.05 12.25 -7.64
N ALA A 190 8.98 12.27 -8.46
CA ALA A 190 9.11 12.25 -9.91
C ALA A 190 9.67 13.58 -10.46
N ALA A 191 9.26 14.73 -9.92
CA ALA A 191 9.85 16.02 -10.28
C ALA A 191 11.36 16.05 -9.98
N ARG A 192 11.77 15.55 -8.80
CA ARG A 192 13.19 15.40 -8.46
C ARG A 192 13.93 14.52 -9.47
N ALA A 193 13.36 13.37 -9.83
CA ALA A 193 13.98 12.42 -10.76
C ALA A 193 14.10 12.99 -12.18
N GLN A 194 13.27 13.95 -12.55
CA GLN A 194 13.37 14.71 -13.79
C GLN A 194 14.42 15.82 -13.75
N GLY A 195 15.03 16.11 -12.58
CA GLY A 195 15.92 17.24 -12.40
C GLY A 195 15.19 18.58 -12.23
N ASP A 196 13.87 18.56 -12.15
CA ASP A 196 13.05 19.74 -11.87
C ASP A 196 13.04 20.01 -10.36
N HIS A 197 14.17 20.53 -9.87
CA HIS A 197 14.40 20.72 -8.45
C HIS A 197 13.47 21.76 -7.81
N GLN A 198 12.99 22.73 -8.59
CA GLN A 198 12.04 23.70 -8.08
C GLN A 198 10.66 23.06 -7.87
N SER A 199 10.12 22.39 -8.90
CA SER A 199 8.84 21.69 -8.75
C SER A 199 8.88 20.58 -7.69
N ALA A 200 10.03 19.90 -7.54
CA ALA A 200 10.21 18.91 -6.47
C ALA A 200 10.10 19.55 -5.07
N TRP A 201 10.74 20.70 -4.89
CA TRP A 201 10.69 21.46 -3.63
C TRP A 201 9.27 21.94 -3.33
N ASP A 202 8.62 22.57 -4.31
CA ASP A 202 7.27 23.14 -4.16
C ASP A 202 6.23 22.04 -3.92
N SER A 203 6.35 20.91 -4.62
CA SER A 203 5.48 19.75 -4.43
C SER A 203 5.67 19.12 -3.04
N ALA A 204 6.91 19.06 -2.54
CA ALA A 204 7.17 18.57 -1.19
C ALA A 204 6.55 19.49 -0.12
N GLN A 205 6.66 20.81 -0.29
CA GLN A 205 6.03 21.78 0.59
C GLN A 205 4.50 21.66 0.56
N ALA A 206 3.90 21.58 -0.63
CA ALA A 206 2.47 21.38 -0.80
C ALA A 206 1.99 20.08 -0.17
N GLY A 207 2.72 18.97 -0.36
CA GLY A 207 2.45 17.68 0.26
C GLY A 207 2.53 17.73 1.78
N TRP A 208 3.51 18.44 2.33
CA TRP A 208 3.64 18.64 3.78
C TRP A 208 2.41 19.31 4.37
N VAL A 209 1.93 20.40 3.77
CA VAL A 209 0.72 21.11 4.22
C VAL A 209 -0.51 20.22 4.06
N ARG A 210 -0.65 19.54 2.91
CA ARG A 210 -1.75 18.61 2.64
C ARG A 210 -1.81 17.41 3.58
N SER A 211 -0.72 17.07 4.24
CA SER A 211 -0.69 15.95 5.19
C SER A 211 -1.73 16.09 6.31
N ALA A 212 -2.16 17.32 6.61
CA ALA A 212 -3.24 17.58 7.55
C ALA A 212 -4.59 16.98 7.10
N LEU A 213 -4.84 16.92 5.78
CA LEU A 213 -6.06 16.33 5.20
C LEU A 213 -6.11 14.80 5.36
N ALA A 214 -4.94 14.13 5.35
CA ALA A 214 -4.86 12.70 5.56
C ALA A 214 -5.11 12.31 7.04
N GLY A 215 -4.86 13.25 7.97
CA GLY A 215 -5.10 13.08 9.41
C GLY A 215 -4.21 12.03 10.08
N GLY A 216 -4.19 12.03 11.41
CA GLY A 216 -3.61 10.98 12.27
C GLY A 216 -2.28 10.41 11.79
N ASP A 217 -2.15 9.09 11.89
CA ASP A 217 -0.93 8.36 11.56
C ASP A 217 -0.53 8.46 10.07
N ARG A 218 -1.51 8.57 9.16
CA ARG A 218 -1.24 8.72 7.72
C ARG A 218 -0.59 10.05 7.39
N GLY A 219 -1.11 11.13 7.96
CA GLY A 219 -0.51 12.45 7.80
C GLY A 219 0.88 12.53 8.39
N ALA A 220 1.10 11.88 9.54
CA ALA A 220 2.43 11.78 10.15
C ALA A 220 3.41 10.98 9.30
N ALA A 221 2.98 9.84 8.72
CA ALA A 221 3.78 9.03 7.81
C ALA A 221 4.17 9.81 6.56
N LEU A 222 3.21 10.49 5.91
CA LEU A 222 3.49 11.33 4.75
C LEU A 222 4.53 12.42 5.06
N ARG A 223 4.40 13.12 6.20
CA ARG A 223 5.41 14.10 6.62
C ARG A 223 6.78 13.49 6.78
N ALA A 224 6.88 12.33 7.41
CA ALA A 224 8.16 11.64 7.59
C ALA A 224 8.79 11.21 6.25
N ASP A 225 7.98 10.77 5.29
CA ASP A 225 8.45 10.37 3.96
C ASP A 225 8.91 11.56 3.14
N LEU A 226 8.15 12.65 3.15
CA LEU A 226 8.53 13.91 2.51
C LEU A 226 9.80 14.53 3.13
N ASP A 227 9.91 14.49 4.45
CA ASP A 227 11.11 14.97 5.15
C ASP A 227 12.36 14.18 4.71
N ARG A 228 12.25 12.85 4.65
CA ARG A 228 13.35 12.01 4.13
C ARG A 228 13.68 12.33 2.67
N LEU A 229 12.67 12.49 1.82
CA LEU A 229 12.85 12.84 0.41
C LEU A 229 13.55 14.19 0.25
N VAL A 230 13.12 15.20 1.00
CA VAL A 230 13.72 16.54 0.96
C VAL A 230 15.16 16.50 1.46
N VAL A 231 15.38 16.00 2.67
CA VAL A 231 16.69 16.07 3.34
C VAL A 231 17.74 15.21 2.64
N ARG A 232 17.36 14.00 2.19
CA ARG A 232 18.31 13.04 1.59
C ARG A 232 18.37 13.10 0.06
N GLY A 233 17.38 13.72 -0.57
CA GLY A 233 17.27 13.76 -2.03
C GLY A 233 17.24 15.17 -2.60
N ILE A 234 16.17 15.92 -2.36
CA ILE A 234 15.96 17.21 -3.02
C ILE A 234 17.01 18.24 -2.62
N VAL A 235 17.37 18.35 -1.34
CA VAL A 235 18.39 19.31 -0.86
C VAL A 235 19.74 19.08 -1.53
N PRO A 236 20.33 17.87 -1.53
CA PRO A 236 21.62 17.64 -2.21
C PRO A 236 21.57 17.95 -3.72
N ASP A 237 20.47 17.55 -4.39
CA ASP A 237 20.34 17.74 -5.83
C ASP A 237 20.18 19.23 -6.18
N ARG A 238 19.32 19.94 -5.44
CA ARG A 238 19.09 21.39 -5.61
C ARG A 238 20.36 22.19 -5.28
N ALA A 239 21.07 21.84 -4.21
CA ALA A 239 22.32 22.49 -3.84
C ALA A 239 23.36 22.44 -4.97
N ARG A 240 23.51 21.27 -5.59
CA ARG A 240 24.40 21.09 -6.75
C ARG A 240 23.95 21.91 -7.97
N ALA A 241 22.64 21.94 -8.24
CA ALA A 241 22.10 22.63 -9.41
C ALA A 241 22.13 24.16 -9.27
N THR A 242 22.01 24.70 -8.05
CA THR A 242 21.88 26.15 -7.81
C THR A 242 23.09 26.77 -7.14
N ALA A 243 24.17 25.99 -6.87
CA ALA A 243 25.35 26.41 -6.11
C ALA A 243 25.03 26.99 -4.72
N GLN A 244 23.90 26.61 -4.14
CA GLN A 244 23.49 26.99 -2.78
C GLN A 244 24.07 26.01 -1.74
N SER A 245 24.28 26.50 -0.51
CA SER A 245 24.68 25.63 0.59
C SER A 245 23.56 24.63 0.96
N PRO A 246 23.86 23.32 1.10
CA PRO A 246 22.90 22.35 1.58
C PRO A 246 22.36 22.70 2.99
N GLU A 247 23.18 23.33 3.84
CA GLU A 247 22.82 23.78 5.17
C GLU A 247 21.75 24.87 5.11
N LEU A 248 21.90 25.83 4.19
CA LEU A 248 20.90 26.88 3.97
C LEU A 248 19.56 26.28 3.51
N LEU A 249 19.60 25.36 2.56
CA LEU A 249 18.38 24.69 2.08
C LEU A 249 17.69 23.86 3.18
N ARG A 250 18.46 23.16 4.03
CA ARG A 250 17.90 22.46 5.20
C ARG A 250 17.27 23.44 6.18
N ALA A 251 17.94 24.56 6.48
CA ALA A 251 17.39 25.58 7.37
C ALA A 251 16.08 26.17 6.82
N GLN A 252 15.99 26.42 5.51
CA GLN A 252 14.75 26.86 4.85
C GLN A 252 13.63 25.84 4.98
N TRP A 253 13.93 24.52 4.85
CA TRP A 253 12.97 23.45 5.04
C TRP A 253 12.47 23.38 6.47
N GLU A 254 13.38 23.44 7.47
CA GLU A 254 12.99 23.45 8.88
C GLU A 254 12.13 24.67 9.22
N GLN A 255 12.51 25.86 8.73
CA GLN A 255 11.72 27.07 8.92
C GLN A 255 10.32 26.96 8.27
N PHE A 256 10.22 26.35 7.10
CA PHE A 256 8.95 26.05 6.46
C PHE A 256 8.10 25.14 7.32
N LYS A 257 8.67 24.00 7.78
CA LYS A 257 7.95 23.05 8.64
C LYS A 257 7.43 23.69 9.92
N GLU A 258 8.25 24.54 10.55
CA GLU A 258 7.85 25.25 11.79
C GLU A 258 6.67 26.17 11.56
N ARG A 259 6.65 26.92 10.46
CA ARG A 259 5.53 27.81 10.13
C ARG A 259 4.21 27.05 9.89
N TRP A 260 4.28 25.81 9.43
CA TRP A 260 3.12 24.99 9.09
C TRP A 260 2.90 23.84 10.09
N ARG A 261 3.56 23.89 11.25
CA ARG A 261 3.33 22.92 12.31
C ARG A 261 1.90 23.10 12.84
N PRO A 262 1.06 22.05 12.89
CA PRO A 262 -0.25 22.15 13.51
C PRO A 262 -0.07 22.56 14.98
N ASP A 263 -0.73 23.61 15.43
CA ASP A 263 -0.72 24.02 16.80
C ASP A 263 -1.24 22.89 17.69
N ALA A 264 -0.53 22.59 18.77
CA ALA A 264 -0.94 21.61 19.77
C ALA A 264 -2.29 21.97 20.44
N ALA A 265 -2.72 23.24 20.30
CA ALA A 265 -3.96 23.77 20.86
C ALA A 265 -5.24 23.35 20.11
N MET A 266 -5.15 22.82 18.88
CA MET A 266 -6.34 22.32 18.13
C MET A 266 -6.68 20.85 18.40
N LYS A 267 -6.10 20.23 19.42
CA LYS A 267 -6.34 18.82 19.78
C LYS A 267 -7.34 18.63 20.94
N ASN A 268 -8.12 19.66 21.29
CA ASN A 268 -9.20 19.53 22.30
C ASN A 268 -10.58 19.56 21.66
#